data_1d79552c12b02ade6a2131ffeb1e399e
#
_entry.id   1d79552c12b02ade6a2131ffeb1e399e
#
_cell.length_a   1.000
_cell.length_b   1.000
_cell.length_c   1.000
_cell.angle_alpha   90.00
_cell.angle_beta   90.00
_cell.angle_gamma   90.00
#
_symmetry.space_group_name_H-M   'P 1'
#
loop_
_entity.id
_entity.type
_entity.pdbx_description
1 polymer ?
#
loop_
_entity_poly.entity_id
_entity_poly.type
_entity_poly.pdbx_seq_one_letter_code
_entity_poly.pdbx_strand_id
1 'polypeptide(L)'
;MMGVARKTSSFTGTSSRRARLPRADTDLITTTSSIDADGDSSTTEHIVAAVTRAIVEHRLLPGAKLVEQKLGDRFGVSRTVVRQALYRLSELKLVHMEPARGAFVAAPSVKEAREVFAVRKMVESQMLRDLIACIKPTDIRTLKAHVK
;
A
#
# COMPACT_ATOMS: atom_id res chain seq x y z
N MET A 1 -1.06 -31.27 -64.07
CA MET A 1 -1.85 -30.17 -63.50
C MET A 1 -2.13 -30.50 -62.02
N MET A 2 -1.33 -29.91 -61.13
CA MET A 2 -1.41 -30.17 -59.67
C MET A 2 -2.05 -28.96 -58.98
N GLY A 3 -3.22 -29.18 -58.40
CA GLY A 3 -3.94 -28.16 -57.61
C GLY A 3 -3.40 -28.12 -56.18
N VAL A 4 -2.90 -26.96 -55.77
CA VAL A 4 -2.42 -26.73 -54.42
C VAL A 4 -3.60 -26.25 -53.54
N ALA A 5 -4.01 -27.09 -52.61
CA ALA A 5 -5.04 -26.76 -51.62
C ALA A 5 -4.43 -25.83 -50.52
N ARG A 6 -4.95 -24.61 -50.41
CA ARG A 6 -4.64 -23.68 -49.29
C ARG A 6 -5.41 -24.12 -48.04
N LYS A 7 -4.69 -24.55 -47.02
CA LYS A 7 -5.20 -24.70 -45.65
C LYS A 7 -5.32 -23.33 -44.99
N THR A 8 -6.53 -22.89 -44.72
CA THR A 8 -6.83 -21.74 -43.87
C THR A 8 -6.74 -22.21 -42.42
N SER A 9 -5.72 -21.74 -41.67
CA SER A 9 -5.58 -21.94 -40.25
C SER A 9 -6.47 -20.93 -39.52
N SER A 10 -7.53 -21.42 -38.86
CA SER A 10 -8.36 -20.63 -37.98
C SER A 10 -7.63 -20.40 -36.65
N PHE A 11 -7.17 -19.17 -36.46
CA PHE A 11 -6.59 -18.72 -35.20
C PHE A 11 -7.72 -18.47 -34.16
N THR A 12 -7.98 -19.43 -33.29
CA THR A 12 -8.89 -19.26 -32.16
C THR A 12 -8.20 -18.40 -31.11
N GLY A 13 -8.61 -17.14 -31.02
CA GLY A 13 -8.15 -16.21 -30.00
C GLY A 13 -8.52 -16.69 -28.58
N THR A 14 -7.52 -17.06 -27.81
CA THR A 14 -7.66 -17.34 -26.37
C THR A 14 -7.90 -16.03 -25.67
N SER A 15 -9.16 -15.80 -25.30
CA SER A 15 -9.57 -14.69 -24.42
C SER A 15 -8.86 -14.83 -23.07
N SER A 16 -7.82 -14.05 -22.87
CA SER A 16 -7.16 -13.90 -21.57
C SER A 16 -8.17 -13.30 -20.57
N ARG A 17 -8.77 -14.15 -19.76
CA ARG A 17 -9.54 -13.74 -18.58
C ARG A 17 -8.58 -13.00 -17.65
N ARG A 18 -8.61 -11.66 -17.70
CA ARG A 18 -8.02 -10.84 -16.65
C ARG A 18 -8.64 -11.28 -15.33
N ALA A 19 -7.83 -11.88 -14.48
CA ALA A 19 -8.21 -12.22 -13.12
C ALA A 19 -8.70 -10.93 -12.44
N ARG A 20 -9.98 -10.92 -12.09
CA ARG A 20 -10.59 -9.84 -11.32
C ARG A 20 -10.03 -9.95 -9.91
N LEU A 21 -9.10 -9.05 -9.55
CA LEU A 21 -8.59 -8.92 -8.19
C LEU A 21 -9.78 -8.80 -7.22
N PRO A 22 -9.74 -9.52 -6.08
CA PRO A 22 -10.81 -9.45 -5.09
C PRO A 22 -10.95 -7.99 -4.62
N ARG A 23 -12.20 -7.53 -4.53
CA ARG A 23 -12.52 -6.27 -3.88
C ARG A 23 -12.18 -6.43 -2.40
N ALA A 24 -11.07 -5.85 -1.96
CA ALA A 24 -10.76 -5.79 -0.55
C ALA A 24 -11.87 -4.98 0.14
N ASP A 25 -12.65 -5.65 0.97
CA ASP A 25 -13.66 -4.99 1.77
C ASP A 25 -12.96 -4.05 2.76
N THR A 26 -13.33 -2.78 2.70
CA THR A 26 -12.84 -1.72 3.59
C THR A 26 -13.22 -1.97 5.06
N ASP A 27 -13.94 -3.04 5.33
CA ASP A 27 -14.47 -3.40 6.66
C ASP A 27 -13.41 -3.88 7.66
N LEU A 28 -12.15 -4.08 7.21
CA LEU A 28 -11.07 -4.61 8.05
C LEU A 28 -10.37 -3.55 8.92
N ILE A 29 -10.78 -2.28 8.84
CA ILE A 29 -10.20 -1.21 9.66
C ILE A 29 -10.99 -1.13 10.98
N THR A 30 -10.81 -2.10 11.87
CA THR A 30 -11.44 -2.06 13.19
C THR A 30 -10.41 -1.60 14.23
N THR A 31 -10.45 -0.35 14.63
CA THR A 31 -9.95 0.09 15.93
C THR A 31 -10.82 1.26 16.40
N THR A 32 -11.58 1.01 17.41
CA THR A 32 -12.42 1.98 18.10
C THR A 32 -11.50 2.91 18.92
N SER A 33 -11.52 4.19 18.62
CA SER A 33 -11.15 5.24 19.56
C SER A 33 -12.12 6.39 19.32
N SER A 34 -12.79 6.79 20.37
CA SER A 34 -13.65 7.97 20.45
C SER A 34 -12.90 9.19 19.95
N ILE A 35 -13.49 9.89 18.98
CA ILE A 35 -12.95 11.10 18.39
C ILE A 35 -13.58 12.26 19.17
N ASP A 36 -12.76 12.89 20.02
CA ASP A 36 -13.07 14.20 20.58
C ASP A 36 -12.88 15.27 19.49
N ALA A 37 -13.82 16.22 19.46
CA ALA A 37 -13.99 17.21 18.42
C ALA A 37 -12.93 18.33 18.52
N ASP A 38 -11.70 18.05 18.06
CA ASP A 38 -10.69 19.07 17.86
C ASP A 38 -10.15 19.00 16.43
N GLY A 39 -10.62 19.94 15.61
CA GLY A 39 -10.13 20.34 14.30
C GLY A 39 -9.95 19.27 13.20
N ASP A 40 -10.46 19.61 12.05
CA ASP A 40 -10.40 18.90 10.74
C ASP A 40 -9.00 18.30 10.41
N SER A 41 -7.93 18.93 10.92
CA SER A 41 -6.54 18.47 10.78
C SER A 41 -6.24 17.21 11.61
N SER A 42 -6.67 17.15 12.87
CA SER A 42 -6.47 15.98 13.75
C SER A 42 -7.22 14.75 13.21
N THR A 43 -8.42 14.96 12.70
CA THR A 43 -9.23 13.89 12.10
C THR A 43 -8.63 13.37 10.80
N THR A 44 -8.09 14.24 9.95
CA THR A 44 -7.37 13.87 8.74
C THR A 44 -6.14 13.00 9.06
N GLU A 45 -5.35 13.40 10.06
CA GLU A 45 -4.18 12.65 10.51
C GLU A 45 -4.56 11.28 11.10
N HIS A 46 -5.67 11.22 11.82
CA HIS A 46 -6.20 9.96 12.33
C HIS A 46 -6.54 8.97 11.20
N ILE A 47 -7.21 9.44 10.15
CA ILE A 47 -7.51 8.62 8.97
C ILE A 47 -6.23 8.16 8.28
N VAL A 48 -5.25 9.07 8.09
CA VAL A 48 -3.95 8.74 7.50
C VAL A 48 -3.25 7.64 8.30
N ALA A 49 -3.17 7.79 9.63
CA ALA A 49 -2.54 6.81 10.49
C ALA A 49 -3.25 5.45 10.46
N ALA A 50 -4.60 5.45 10.49
CA ALA A 50 -5.39 4.22 10.47
C ALA A 50 -5.25 3.46 9.14
N VAL A 51 -5.30 4.18 8.01
CA VAL A 51 -5.13 3.58 6.68
C VAL A 51 -3.69 3.07 6.50
N THR A 52 -2.69 3.85 6.91
CA THR A 52 -1.27 3.44 6.88
C THR A 52 -1.07 2.15 7.66
N ARG A 53 -1.60 2.08 8.88
CA ARG A 53 -1.53 0.87 9.71
C ARG A 53 -2.18 -0.33 9.01
N ALA A 54 -3.37 -0.14 8.42
CA ALA A 54 -4.07 -1.21 7.71
C ALA A 54 -3.29 -1.73 6.49
N ILE A 55 -2.54 -0.87 5.79
CA ILE A 55 -1.65 -1.24 4.69
C ILE A 55 -0.44 -2.04 5.24
N VAL A 56 0.22 -1.54 6.29
CA VAL A 56 1.39 -2.19 6.90
C VAL A 56 1.04 -3.56 7.49
N GLU A 57 -0.13 -3.69 8.11
CA GLU A 57 -0.64 -4.96 8.65
C GLU A 57 -1.26 -5.88 7.59
N HIS A 58 -1.17 -5.53 6.30
CA HIS A 58 -1.70 -6.29 5.16
C HIS A 58 -3.23 -6.51 5.21
N ARG A 59 -3.96 -5.69 5.97
CA ARG A 59 -5.43 -5.67 5.97
C ARG A 59 -5.99 -4.98 4.71
N LEU A 60 -5.25 -4.02 4.17
CA LEU A 60 -5.47 -3.41 2.87
C LEU A 60 -4.36 -3.88 1.91
N LEU A 61 -4.73 -4.68 0.94
CA LEU A 61 -3.79 -5.25 -0.01
C LEU A 61 -3.38 -4.24 -1.10
N PRO A 62 -2.18 -4.38 -1.69
CA PRO A 62 -1.79 -3.59 -2.85
C PRO A 62 -2.84 -3.63 -3.96
N GLY A 63 -3.16 -2.49 -4.56
CA GLY A 63 -4.18 -2.33 -5.59
C GLY A 63 -5.62 -2.32 -5.08
N ALA A 64 -5.85 -2.45 -3.77
CA ALA A 64 -7.19 -2.37 -3.20
C ALA A 64 -7.79 -0.97 -3.39
N LYS A 65 -9.07 -0.89 -3.77
CA LYS A 65 -9.78 0.37 -3.96
C LYS A 65 -10.24 0.94 -2.61
N LEU A 66 -9.87 2.18 -2.34
CA LEU A 66 -10.35 2.96 -1.19
C LEU A 66 -11.59 3.76 -1.60
N VAL A 67 -12.75 3.40 -1.04
CA VAL A 67 -14.03 4.04 -1.37
C VAL A 67 -14.27 5.20 -0.41
N GLU A 68 -14.27 6.44 -0.92
CA GLU A 68 -14.47 7.66 -0.13
C GLU A 68 -15.70 7.59 0.79
N GLN A 69 -16.83 7.08 0.28
CA GLN A 69 -18.05 6.96 1.06
C GLN A 69 -17.87 6.02 2.25
N LYS A 70 -17.31 4.83 2.02
CA LYS A 70 -17.07 3.86 3.10
C LYS A 70 -16.12 4.39 4.17
N LEU A 71 -15.09 5.14 3.76
CA LEU A 71 -14.19 5.80 4.71
C LEU A 71 -14.92 6.91 5.47
N GLY A 72 -15.72 7.74 4.80
CA GLY A 72 -16.56 8.76 5.46
C GLY A 72 -17.49 8.17 6.49
N ASP A 73 -18.23 7.12 6.12
CA ASP A 73 -19.16 6.42 7.00
C ASP A 73 -18.41 5.77 8.19
N ARG A 74 -17.24 5.19 7.93
CA ARG A 74 -16.44 4.50 8.95
C ARG A 74 -15.85 5.43 10.01
N PHE A 75 -15.39 6.62 9.58
CA PHE A 75 -14.77 7.61 10.46
C PHE A 75 -15.74 8.69 10.92
N GLY A 76 -17.00 8.68 10.48
CA GLY A 76 -18.01 9.68 10.83
C GLY A 76 -17.66 11.07 10.30
N VAL A 77 -17.03 11.19 9.14
CA VAL A 77 -16.51 12.44 8.59
C VAL A 77 -17.03 12.77 7.21
N SER A 78 -16.89 14.05 6.82
CA SER A 78 -17.26 14.50 5.48
C SER A 78 -16.34 13.92 4.39
N ARG A 79 -16.84 13.85 3.15
CA ARG A 79 -16.02 13.44 1.99
C ARG A 79 -14.83 14.37 1.76
N THR A 80 -14.92 15.64 2.15
CA THR A 80 -13.83 16.60 2.03
C THR A 80 -12.64 16.18 2.90
N VAL A 81 -12.89 15.82 4.16
CA VAL A 81 -11.86 15.33 5.09
C VAL A 81 -11.24 14.02 4.58
N VAL A 82 -12.07 13.10 4.09
CA VAL A 82 -11.57 11.85 3.50
C VAL A 82 -10.65 12.13 2.31
N ARG A 83 -11.03 13.05 1.42
CA ARG A 83 -10.19 13.41 0.27
C ARG A 83 -8.86 14.02 0.70
N GLN A 84 -8.86 14.90 1.69
CA GLN A 84 -7.60 15.45 2.25
C GLN A 84 -6.69 14.35 2.78
N ALA A 85 -7.25 13.38 3.52
CA ALA A 85 -6.49 12.22 4.00
C ALA A 85 -5.94 11.37 2.84
N LEU A 86 -6.74 11.12 1.80
CA LEU A 86 -6.29 10.38 0.62
C LEU A 86 -5.20 11.12 -0.17
N TYR A 87 -5.27 12.44 -0.25
CA TYR A 87 -4.20 13.26 -0.85
C TYR A 87 -2.90 13.13 -0.05
N ARG A 88 -2.95 13.26 1.28
CA ARG A 88 -1.76 13.05 2.13
C ARG A 88 -1.17 11.64 1.97
N LEU A 89 -2.01 10.61 1.91
CA LEU A 89 -1.57 9.25 1.65
C LEU A 89 -0.93 9.10 0.26
N SER A 90 -1.38 9.87 -0.72
CA SER A 90 -0.77 9.86 -2.07
C SER A 90 0.58 10.56 -2.10
N GLU A 91 0.78 11.62 -1.32
CA GLU A 91 2.09 12.27 -1.13
C GLU A 91 3.10 11.29 -0.49
N LEU A 92 2.64 10.48 0.47
CA LEU A 92 3.42 9.42 1.09
C LEU A 92 3.64 8.19 0.18
N LYS A 93 3.11 8.20 -1.05
CA LYS A 93 3.17 7.08 -2.02
C LYS A 93 2.51 5.77 -1.51
N LEU A 94 1.67 5.85 -0.50
CA LEU A 94 0.90 4.71 0.01
C LEU A 94 -0.38 4.46 -0.80
N VAL A 95 -0.89 5.51 -1.43
CA VAL A 95 -2.10 5.50 -2.27
C VAL A 95 -1.80 6.21 -3.57
N HIS A 96 -2.42 5.80 -4.66
CA HIS A 96 -2.45 6.56 -5.90
C HIS A 96 -3.89 6.94 -6.27
N MET A 97 -4.03 8.14 -6.83
CA MET A 97 -5.31 8.68 -7.25
C MET A 97 -5.45 8.47 -8.76
N GLU A 98 -6.49 7.74 -9.19
CA GLU A 98 -6.80 7.59 -10.61
C GLU A 98 -7.97 8.51 -10.99
N PRO A 99 -7.81 9.38 -11.98
CA PRO A 99 -8.91 10.24 -12.45
C PRO A 99 -10.16 9.42 -12.77
N ALA A 100 -11.31 9.88 -12.34
CA ALA A 100 -12.62 9.24 -12.50
C ALA A 100 -12.78 7.83 -11.89
N ARG A 101 -11.72 7.20 -11.37
CA ARG A 101 -11.76 5.85 -10.80
C ARG A 101 -11.63 5.84 -9.27
N GLY A 102 -11.02 6.88 -8.70
CA GLY A 102 -10.84 7.08 -7.26
C GLY A 102 -9.45 6.71 -6.74
N ALA A 103 -9.35 6.37 -5.47
CA ALA A 103 -8.10 6.08 -4.78
C ALA A 103 -7.85 4.57 -4.68
N PHE A 104 -6.60 4.17 -4.80
CA PHE A 104 -6.16 2.77 -4.71
C PHE A 104 -4.89 2.66 -3.87
N VAL A 105 -4.75 1.59 -3.09
CA VAL A 105 -3.51 1.29 -2.38
C VAL A 105 -2.39 1.09 -3.40
N ALA A 106 -1.22 1.66 -3.14
CA ALA A 106 -0.07 1.52 -4.03
C ALA A 106 0.31 0.05 -4.22
N ALA A 107 0.62 -0.30 -5.47
CA ALA A 107 1.06 -1.63 -5.84
C ALA A 107 2.40 -1.49 -6.60
N PRO A 108 3.53 -1.36 -5.88
CA PRO A 108 4.82 -1.16 -6.51
C PRO A 108 5.18 -2.34 -7.42
N SER A 109 5.80 -2.04 -8.54
CA SER A 109 6.30 -3.07 -9.46
C SER A 109 7.49 -3.83 -8.85
N VAL A 110 7.75 -5.03 -9.36
CA VAL A 110 8.93 -5.82 -8.95
C VAL A 110 10.24 -5.05 -9.20
N LYS A 111 10.28 -4.22 -10.26
CA LYS A 111 11.44 -3.38 -10.56
C LYS A 111 11.66 -2.34 -9.46
N GLU A 112 10.63 -1.56 -9.11
CA GLU A 112 10.68 -0.56 -8.04
C GLU A 112 11.06 -1.20 -6.70
N ALA A 113 10.47 -2.34 -6.36
CA ALA A 113 10.83 -3.07 -5.15
C ALA A 113 12.33 -3.43 -5.12
N ARG A 114 12.88 -3.96 -6.22
CA ARG A 114 14.30 -4.30 -6.33
C ARG A 114 15.20 -3.06 -6.17
N GLU A 115 14.84 -1.95 -6.77
CA GLU A 115 15.58 -0.70 -6.66
C GLU A 115 15.60 -0.18 -5.22
N VAL A 116 14.46 -0.17 -4.55
CA VAL A 116 14.34 0.21 -3.13
C VAL A 116 15.18 -0.71 -2.24
N PHE A 117 15.09 -2.03 -2.42
CA PHE A 117 15.88 -2.98 -1.65
C PHE A 117 17.38 -2.87 -1.92
N ALA A 118 17.80 -2.51 -3.13
CA ALA A 118 19.21 -2.27 -3.43
C ALA A 118 19.76 -1.07 -2.65
N VAL A 119 19.04 0.05 -2.66
CA VAL A 119 19.41 1.26 -1.90
C VAL A 119 19.39 0.97 -0.39
N ARG A 120 18.34 0.32 0.11
CA ARG A 120 18.21 -0.06 1.51
C ARG A 120 19.39 -0.92 1.97
N LYS A 121 19.77 -1.92 1.18
CA LYS A 121 20.94 -2.76 1.46
C LYS A 121 22.23 -1.96 1.58
N MET A 122 22.44 -0.97 0.70
CA MET A 122 23.62 -0.10 0.77
C MET A 122 23.64 0.70 2.06
N VAL A 123 22.54 1.37 2.38
CA VAL A 123 22.43 2.22 3.59
C VAL A 123 22.55 1.40 4.86
N GLU A 124 21.76 0.32 4.99
CA GLU A 124 21.76 -0.53 6.20
C GLU A 124 23.12 -1.21 6.40
N SER A 125 23.79 -1.63 5.32
CA SER A 125 25.12 -2.23 5.43
C SER A 125 26.15 -1.22 5.95
N GLN A 126 26.07 0.06 5.54
CA GLN A 126 26.95 1.09 6.04
C GLN A 126 26.64 1.44 7.49
N MET A 127 25.35 1.59 7.83
CA MET A 127 24.93 1.82 9.23
C MET A 127 25.41 0.72 10.17
N LEU A 128 25.36 -0.54 9.75
CA LEU A 128 25.85 -1.68 10.54
C LEU A 128 27.38 -1.62 10.72
N ARG A 129 28.14 -1.26 9.70
CA ARG A 129 29.61 -1.11 9.84
C ARG A 129 29.96 -0.02 10.84
N ASP A 130 29.28 1.12 10.76
CA ASP A 130 29.51 2.25 11.66
C ASP A 130 29.10 1.89 13.10
N LEU A 131 27.97 1.18 13.24
CA LEU A 131 27.51 0.71 14.55
C LEU A 131 28.51 -0.28 15.17
N ILE A 132 29.03 -1.24 14.42
CA ILE A 132 30.00 -2.24 14.92
C ILE A 132 31.26 -1.54 15.43
N ALA A 133 31.67 -0.43 14.81
CA ALA A 133 32.85 0.32 15.23
C ALA A 133 32.69 1.06 16.57
N CYS A 134 31.45 1.36 17.00
CA CYS A 134 31.19 2.19 18.18
C CYS A 134 30.31 1.52 19.25
N ILE A 135 29.70 0.35 18.98
CA ILE A 135 28.75 -0.30 19.90
C ILE A 135 29.44 -0.78 21.19
N LYS A 136 28.79 -0.52 22.33
CA LYS A 136 29.27 -0.95 23.64
C LYS A 136 28.63 -2.27 24.05
N PRO A 137 29.28 -3.06 24.94
CA PRO A 137 28.71 -4.31 25.47
C PRO A 137 27.35 -4.13 26.18
N THR A 138 27.09 -2.95 26.74
CA THR A 138 25.81 -2.57 27.34
C THR A 138 24.70 -2.53 26.29
N ASP A 139 24.99 -1.95 25.12
CA ASP A 139 24.01 -1.78 24.04
C ASP A 139 23.64 -3.14 23.44
N ILE A 140 24.62 -4.04 23.32
CA ILE A 140 24.40 -5.42 22.86
C ILE A 140 23.45 -6.16 23.81
N ARG A 141 23.58 -5.96 25.14
CA ARG A 141 22.66 -6.57 26.12
C ARG A 141 21.25 -6.05 25.95
N THR A 142 21.09 -4.75 25.76
CA THR A 142 19.79 -4.11 25.52
C THR A 142 19.14 -4.62 24.23
N LEU A 143 19.89 -4.68 23.13
CA LEU A 143 19.40 -5.23 21.86
C LEU A 143 18.95 -6.69 21.99
N LYS A 144 19.72 -7.53 22.67
CA LYS A 144 19.35 -8.93 22.92
C LYS A 144 18.06 -9.08 23.73
N ALA A 145 17.75 -8.13 24.61
CA ALA A 145 16.50 -8.14 25.38
C ALA A 145 15.28 -7.81 24.51
N HIS A 146 15.45 -7.03 23.42
CA HIS A 146 14.36 -6.66 22.51
C HIS A 146 14.05 -7.72 21.43
N VAL A 147 14.96 -8.68 21.21
CA VAL A 147 14.81 -9.73 20.18
C VAL A 147 14.12 -10.98 20.70
N LYS A 148 13.77 -11.02 22.00
CA LYS A 148 12.95 -12.10 22.61
C LYS A 148 11.48 -11.78 22.46
#